data_9eb0fce748ecfb9ee63301d84aa791b1
#
_entry.id   9eb0fce748ecfb9ee63301d84aa791b1
#
_cell.length_a   1.000
_cell.length_b   1.000
_cell.length_c   1.000
_cell.angle_alpha   90.00
_cell.angle_beta   90.00
_cell.angle_gamma   90.00
#
_symmetry.space_group_name_H-M   'P 1'
#
loop_
_entity.id
_entity.type
_entity.pdbx_description
1 polymer ?
#
loop_
_entity_poly.entity_id
_entity_poly.type
_entity_poly.pdbx_seq_one_letter_code
_entity_poly.pdbx_strand_id
1 'polypeptide(L)'
;MSKLLSKYKVDSSVAKHLSSAIDPRDNGAHYQWDNFHNDAFVKDLKELLWSYFGAIAKQNNCSLYQAAKATKERWSLLGILFLGVIIILPHYAKGEWWTVFVLPPLAWVLIINYWHDSLHFSLSSDWRTNASLPYFFPLISSPWLWYHQHTIGHHAYTNIGMKDPDISYIPQFKRYHESIQWKKTHQNQATFGRFLMIWSTATNLGINFIVDIKTNVKHSFNNVVGYNKLSHYRLALHCIGRIFYLYITVVWAFFVFPLKKAAIWIIISNALFSCCFMINTQINHLTTDTSNASDPNFLKHQVITAQNFGVHSAICTLLSGGLNFQIEHHLLPFVCHVHLPHLAPKVKALCMKHKVPYNEAEGYKDAFEKHFQHTVELSKPPHHKEN
;
A
#
# COMPACT_ATOMS: atom_id res chain seq x y z
N MET A 1 30.95 5.00 -5.49
CA MET A 1 29.65 5.45 -4.98
C MET A 1 29.57 6.96 -4.85
N SER A 2 30.52 7.65 -4.24
CA SER A 2 30.50 9.12 -4.10
C SER A 2 30.46 9.91 -5.42
N LYS A 3 31.18 9.48 -6.47
CA LYS A 3 31.13 10.10 -7.82
C LYS A 3 29.80 9.91 -8.57
N LEU A 4 29.04 8.83 -8.29
CA LEU A 4 27.72 8.63 -8.89
C LEU A 4 26.66 9.50 -8.20
N LEU A 5 26.73 9.64 -6.88
CA LEU A 5 25.83 10.47 -6.10
C LEU A 5 26.07 11.97 -6.28
N SER A 6 27.32 12.38 -6.64
CA SER A 6 27.61 13.80 -6.92
C SER A 6 26.86 14.36 -8.12
N LYS A 7 26.49 13.50 -9.11
CA LYS A 7 25.64 13.89 -10.27
C LYS A 7 24.18 14.18 -9.89
N TYR A 8 23.75 13.69 -8.74
CA TYR A 8 22.37 13.87 -8.24
C TYR A 8 22.31 14.76 -6.99
N LYS A 9 23.45 15.38 -6.65
CA LYS A 9 23.51 16.35 -5.56
C LYS A 9 22.71 17.58 -6.01
N VAL A 10 21.51 17.72 -5.45
CA VAL A 10 20.71 18.93 -5.65
C VAL A 10 21.49 20.10 -5.06
N ASP A 11 21.71 21.13 -5.84
CA ASP A 11 22.37 22.35 -5.38
C ASP A 11 21.62 22.89 -4.15
N SER A 12 22.33 23.34 -3.14
CA SER A 12 21.74 23.88 -1.92
C SER A 12 20.81 25.09 -2.17
N SER A 13 21.01 25.82 -3.26
CA SER A 13 20.11 26.86 -3.72
C SER A 13 18.79 26.31 -4.27
N VAL A 14 18.84 25.20 -5.02
CA VAL A 14 17.65 24.48 -5.52
C VAL A 14 16.93 23.79 -4.37
N ALA A 15 17.66 23.21 -3.42
CA ALA A 15 17.06 22.64 -2.21
C ALA A 15 16.36 23.70 -1.36
N LYS A 16 16.93 24.91 -1.25
CA LYS A 16 16.28 26.09 -0.63
C LYS A 16 15.06 26.54 -1.41
N HIS A 17 15.09 26.55 -2.75
CA HIS A 17 13.94 26.87 -3.57
C HIS A 17 12.83 25.80 -3.49
N LEU A 18 13.19 24.52 -3.43
CA LEU A 18 12.24 23.44 -3.19
C LEU A 18 11.66 23.50 -1.77
N SER A 19 12.46 23.93 -0.78
CA SER A 19 11.94 24.16 0.58
C SER A 19 11.12 25.44 0.72
N SER A 20 11.31 26.44 -0.13
CA SER A 20 10.50 27.68 -0.18
C SER A 20 9.23 27.54 -1.03
N ALA A 21 9.15 26.50 -1.87
CA ALA A 21 7.92 26.09 -2.57
C ALA A 21 6.99 25.22 -1.69
N ILE A 22 7.23 25.17 -0.39
CA ILE A 22 6.34 24.58 0.60
C ILE A 22 5.06 25.41 0.60
N ASP A 23 3.95 24.73 0.40
CA ASP A 23 2.60 25.31 0.42
C ASP A 23 2.49 26.27 1.61
N PRO A 24 2.18 27.57 1.38
CA PRO A 24 2.03 28.55 2.48
C PRO A 24 0.92 28.18 3.48
N ARG A 25 0.17 27.11 3.23
CA ARG A 25 -0.77 26.49 4.15
C ARG A 25 -0.11 25.45 5.09
N ASP A 26 1.15 25.11 4.86
CA ASP A 26 1.93 24.28 5.78
C ASP A 26 2.22 25.16 7.02
N ASN A 27 1.55 24.90 8.13
CA ASN A 27 1.62 25.68 9.38
C ASN A 27 3.03 25.70 10.03
N GLY A 28 4.10 25.56 9.24
CA GLY A 28 5.49 25.65 9.70
C GLY A 28 6.01 24.43 10.45
N ALA A 29 5.20 23.41 10.64
CA ALA A 29 5.63 22.16 11.25
C ALA A 29 6.35 21.29 10.20
N HIS A 30 7.61 21.62 9.91
CA HIS A 30 8.48 20.71 9.19
C HIS A 30 8.71 19.48 10.06
N TYR A 31 8.10 18.35 9.70
CA TYR A 31 8.46 17.08 10.29
C TYR A 31 9.87 16.72 9.81
N GLN A 32 10.83 16.69 10.71
CA GLN A 32 12.21 16.33 10.40
C GLN A 32 12.56 15.03 11.13
N TRP A 33 13.13 14.10 10.36
CA TRP A 33 13.70 12.89 10.91
C TRP A 33 15.06 13.22 11.56
N ASP A 34 15.31 12.64 12.72
CA ASP A 34 16.62 12.73 13.37
C ASP A 34 17.71 12.06 12.53
N ASN A 35 18.94 12.45 12.76
CA ASN A 35 20.08 11.75 12.18
C ASN A 35 20.27 10.39 12.86
N PHE A 36 19.74 9.35 12.24
CA PHE A 36 19.72 7.98 12.76
C PHE A 36 20.92 7.11 12.34
N HIS A 37 21.88 7.65 11.59
CA HIS A 37 23.00 6.84 11.06
C HIS A 37 23.88 6.21 12.15
N ASN A 38 23.98 6.82 13.32
CA ASN A 38 24.75 6.34 14.45
C ASN A 38 23.95 5.55 15.49
N ASP A 39 22.63 5.41 15.28
CA ASP A 39 21.76 4.65 16.17
C ASP A 39 22.14 3.15 16.16
N ALA A 40 22.18 2.53 17.35
CA ALA A 40 22.58 1.14 17.50
C ALA A 40 21.62 0.16 16.81
N PHE A 41 20.32 0.42 16.87
CA PHE A 41 19.31 -0.38 16.16
C PHE A 41 19.56 -0.36 14.64
N VAL A 42 19.88 0.83 14.10
CA VAL A 42 20.13 0.99 12.66
C VAL A 42 21.41 0.27 12.22
N LYS A 43 22.47 0.29 13.06
CA LYS A 43 23.71 -0.45 12.78
C LYS A 43 23.48 -1.94 12.74
N ASP A 44 22.81 -2.47 13.76
CA ASP A 44 22.52 -3.90 13.88
C ASP A 44 21.56 -4.37 12.75
N LEU A 45 20.58 -3.54 12.38
CA LEU A 45 19.69 -3.84 11.24
C LEU A 45 20.48 -3.92 9.93
N LYS A 46 21.41 -3.00 9.69
CA LYS A 46 22.28 -3.05 8.52
C LYS A 46 23.14 -4.33 8.51
N GLU A 47 23.74 -4.70 9.62
CA GLU A 47 24.54 -5.92 9.74
C GLU A 47 23.70 -7.17 9.48
N LEU A 48 22.49 -7.24 10.03
CA LEU A 48 21.53 -8.31 9.76
C LEU A 48 21.26 -8.46 8.26
N LEU A 49 20.94 -7.34 7.58
CA LEU A 49 20.62 -7.35 6.15
C LEU A 49 21.83 -7.71 5.28
N TRP A 50 23.01 -7.17 5.59
CA TRP A 50 24.24 -7.53 4.90
C TRP A 50 24.57 -9.02 5.04
N SER A 51 24.41 -9.57 6.23
CA SER A 51 24.63 -11.00 6.49
C SER A 51 23.62 -11.86 5.73
N TYR A 52 22.33 -11.52 5.82
CA TYR A 52 21.26 -12.32 5.21
C TYR A 52 21.36 -12.31 3.66
N PHE A 53 21.40 -11.14 3.04
CA PHE A 53 21.49 -11.05 1.58
C PHE A 53 22.88 -11.38 1.05
N GLY A 54 23.92 -11.20 1.85
CA GLY A 54 25.29 -11.60 1.52
C GLY A 54 25.39 -13.13 1.35
N ALA A 55 24.76 -13.90 2.24
CA ALA A 55 24.69 -15.35 2.14
C ALA A 55 23.97 -15.79 0.86
N ILE A 56 22.80 -15.20 0.54
CA ILE A 56 22.04 -15.50 -0.67
C ILE A 56 22.83 -15.10 -1.93
N ALA A 57 23.44 -13.94 -1.94
CA ALA A 57 24.24 -13.43 -3.05
C ALA A 57 25.43 -14.37 -3.36
N LYS A 58 26.11 -14.84 -2.32
CA LYS A 58 27.21 -15.81 -2.44
C LYS A 58 26.74 -17.16 -2.98
N GLN A 59 25.62 -17.67 -2.45
CA GLN A 59 25.05 -18.95 -2.86
C GLN A 59 24.60 -18.93 -4.34
N ASN A 60 24.00 -17.83 -4.79
CA ASN A 60 23.43 -17.68 -6.13
C ASN A 60 24.40 -16.99 -7.13
N ASN A 61 25.61 -16.67 -6.73
CA ASN A 61 26.60 -15.94 -7.54
C ASN A 61 25.99 -14.67 -8.19
N CYS A 62 25.33 -13.85 -7.37
CA CYS A 62 24.68 -12.62 -7.82
C CYS A 62 25.01 -11.44 -6.92
N SER A 63 24.61 -10.22 -7.32
CA SER A 63 24.78 -9.03 -6.49
C SER A 63 23.81 -9.02 -5.29
N LEU A 64 24.13 -8.29 -4.23
CA LEU A 64 23.25 -8.06 -3.09
C LEU A 64 21.88 -7.49 -3.53
N TYR A 65 21.90 -6.61 -4.52
CA TYR A 65 20.68 -6.03 -5.07
C TYR A 65 19.77 -7.09 -5.72
N GLN A 66 20.36 -8.02 -6.49
CA GLN A 66 19.61 -9.14 -7.10
C GLN A 66 19.13 -10.14 -6.04
N ALA A 67 19.93 -10.39 -5.00
CA ALA A 67 19.57 -11.29 -3.91
C ALA A 67 18.31 -10.83 -3.14
N ALA A 68 17.98 -9.53 -3.16
CA ALA A 68 16.81 -8.95 -2.50
C ALA A 68 15.54 -8.98 -3.38
N LYS A 69 15.63 -9.47 -4.62
CA LYS A 69 14.51 -9.51 -5.59
C LYS A 69 13.77 -10.85 -5.56
N ALA A 70 12.73 -10.96 -6.38
CA ALA A 70 11.92 -12.16 -6.49
C ALA A 70 12.75 -13.38 -6.90
N THR A 71 12.51 -14.49 -6.23
CA THR A 71 13.09 -15.79 -6.56
C THR A 71 12.38 -16.43 -7.76
N LYS A 72 12.94 -17.52 -8.30
CA LYS A 72 12.31 -18.29 -9.37
C LYS A 72 10.94 -18.85 -8.94
N GLU A 73 10.84 -19.30 -7.70
CA GLU A 73 9.61 -19.83 -7.11
C GLU A 73 8.53 -18.73 -7.03
N ARG A 74 8.93 -17.49 -6.69
CA ARG A 74 8.03 -16.35 -6.70
C ARG A 74 7.49 -16.06 -8.09
N TRP A 75 8.35 -16.05 -9.11
CA TRP A 75 7.93 -15.89 -10.51
C TRP A 75 7.02 -17.03 -10.98
N SER A 76 7.31 -18.28 -10.59
CA SER A 76 6.45 -19.43 -10.87
C SER A 76 5.07 -19.30 -10.24
N LEU A 77 5.00 -18.86 -8.97
CA LEU A 77 3.74 -18.58 -8.30
C LEU A 77 2.92 -17.50 -9.05
N LEU A 78 3.55 -16.39 -9.46
CA LEU A 78 2.88 -15.36 -10.24
C LEU A 78 2.35 -15.89 -11.58
N GLY A 79 3.13 -16.75 -12.23
CA GLY A 79 2.71 -17.43 -13.47
C GLY A 79 1.50 -18.34 -13.24
N ILE A 80 1.47 -19.12 -12.16
CA ILE A 80 0.33 -20.00 -11.79
C ILE A 80 -0.93 -19.15 -11.51
N LEU A 81 -0.80 -18.07 -10.73
CA LEU A 81 -1.92 -17.17 -10.43
C LEU A 81 -2.47 -16.52 -11.71
N PHE A 82 -1.58 -16.07 -12.60
CA PHE A 82 -1.95 -15.50 -13.88
C PHE A 82 -2.69 -16.51 -14.77
N LEU A 83 -2.18 -17.73 -14.89
CA LEU A 83 -2.84 -18.83 -15.60
C LEU A 83 -4.19 -19.15 -15.01
N GLY A 84 -4.34 -19.17 -13.68
CA GLY A 84 -5.63 -19.33 -13.01
C GLY A 84 -6.65 -18.27 -13.44
N VAL A 85 -6.25 -17.00 -13.50
CA VAL A 85 -7.12 -15.91 -14.00
C VAL A 85 -7.50 -16.16 -15.46
N ILE A 86 -6.55 -16.52 -16.33
CA ILE A 86 -6.81 -16.78 -17.77
C ILE A 86 -7.76 -17.95 -17.97
N ILE A 87 -7.64 -19.03 -17.17
CA ILE A 87 -8.52 -20.21 -17.26
C ILE A 87 -9.96 -19.87 -16.81
N ILE A 88 -10.10 -19.07 -15.74
CA ILE A 88 -11.42 -18.74 -15.18
C ILE A 88 -12.14 -17.66 -16.00
N LEU A 89 -11.39 -16.76 -16.63
CA LEU A 89 -11.96 -15.62 -17.35
C LEU A 89 -13.02 -15.98 -18.42
N PRO A 90 -12.85 -17.02 -19.27
CA PRO A 90 -13.90 -17.45 -20.22
C PRO A 90 -15.19 -17.93 -19.55
N HIS A 91 -15.09 -18.62 -18.41
CA HIS A 91 -16.23 -19.04 -17.60
C HIS A 91 -16.96 -17.87 -16.96
N TYR A 92 -16.19 -16.90 -16.46
CA TYR A 92 -16.73 -15.63 -15.98
C TYR A 92 -17.45 -14.87 -17.11
N ALA A 93 -16.88 -14.87 -18.30
CA ALA A 93 -17.48 -14.27 -19.48
C ALA A 93 -18.76 -14.94 -19.94
N LYS A 94 -18.92 -16.23 -19.74
CA LYS A 94 -20.17 -16.96 -19.98
C LYS A 94 -21.23 -16.77 -18.89
N GLY A 95 -20.88 -16.16 -17.77
CA GLY A 95 -21.80 -15.89 -16.67
C GLY A 95 -22.08 -17.11 -15.79
N GLU A 96 -21.11 -17.97 -15.58
CA GLU A 96 -21.17 -19.08 -14.65
C GLU A 96 -21.03 -18.55 -13.21
N TRP A 97 -22.07 -18.67 -12.39
CA TRP A 97 -22.18 -18.00 -11.09
C TRP A 97 -21.05 -18.27 -10.10
N TRP A 98 -20.45 -19.45 -10.13
CA TRP A 98 -19.31 -19.75 -9.24
C TRP A 98 -18.12 -18.81 -9.46
N THR A 99 -17.97 -18.27 -10.67
CA THR A 99 -16.82 -17.45 -11.05
C THR A 99 -16.85 -16.07 -10.40
N VAL A 100 -18.00 -15.53 -10.03
CA VAL A 100 -18.07 -14.24 -9.30
C VAL A 100 -17.50 -14.34 -7.89
N PHE A 101 -17.42 -15.54 -7.34
CA PHE A 101 -16.84 -15.79 -6.02
C PHE A 101 -15.36 -16.16 -6.10
N VAL A 102 -14.88 -16.61 -7.24
CA VAL A 102 -13.49 -17.08 -7.41
C VAL A 102 -12.62 -16.06 -8.13
N LEU A 103 -13.06 -15.49 -9.23
CA LEU A 103 -12.23 -14.60 -10.05
C LEU A 103 -11.84 -13.31 -9.33
N PRO A 104 -12.70 -12.56 -8.63
CA PRO A 104 -12.31 -11.33 -7.96
C PRO A 104 -11.28 -11.54 -6.83
N PRO A 105 -11.43 -12.53 -5.92
CA PRO A 105 -10.39 -12.85 -4.94
C PRO A 105 -9.07 -13.32 -5.59
N LEU A 106 -9.14 -14.14 -6.64
CA LEU A 106 -7.94 -14.58 -7.36
C LEU A 106 -7.23 -13.41 -8.05
N ALA A 107 -8.00 -12.51 -8.67
CA ALA A 107 -7.47 -11.27 -9.26
C ALA A 107 -6.80 -10.38 -8.19
N TRP A 108 -7.41 -10.27 -7.00
CA TRP A 108 -6.79 -9.60 -5.87
C TRP A 108 -5.45 -10.25 -5.49
N VAL A 109 -5.43 -11.57 -5.28
CA VAL A 109 -4.20 -12.30 -4.91
C VAL A 109 -3.11 -12.11 -5.96
N LEU A 110 -3.45 -12.19 -7.26
CA LEU A 110 -2.49 -11.92 -8.33
C LEU A 110 -1.95 -10.49 -8.23
N ILE A 111 -2.82 -9.49 -8.14
CA ILE A 111 -2.44 -8.07 -8.15
C ILE A 111 -1.59 -7.71 -6.96
N ILE A 112 -1.97 -8.09 -5.75
CA ILE A 112 -1.20 -7.72 -4.57
C ILE A 112 0.19 -8.36 -4.57
N ASN A 113 0.33 -9.53 -5.16
CA ASN A 113 1.59 -10.25 -5.24
C ASN A 113 2.56 -9.75 -6.31
N TYR A 114 2.11 -9.08 -7.38
CA TYR A 114 3.03 -8.55 -8.39
C TYR A 114 3.00 -7.02 -8.51
N TRP A 115 1.82 -6.42 -8.48
CA TRP A 115 1.64 -4.99 -8.74
C TRP A 115 2.25 -4.13 -7.63
N HIS A 116 2.00 -4.50 -6.37
CA HIS A 116 2.54 -3.85 -5.20
C HIS A 116 4.08 -3.97 -5.15
N ASP A 117 4.61 -5.21 -5.26
CA ASP A 117 6.06 -5.45 -5.30
C ASP A 117 6.74 -4.69 -6.45
N SER A 118 6.11 -4.63 -7.62
CA SER A 118 6.65 -3.89 -8.77
C SER A 118 6.74 -2.39 -8.50
N LEU A 119 5.72 -1.80 -7.86
CA LEU A 119 5.71 -0.36 -7.56
C LEU A 119 6.69 0.04 -6.47
N HIS A 120 7.12 -0.92 -5.64
CA HIS A 120 8.26 -0.76 -4.73
C HIS A 120 9.60 -1.10 -5.37
N PHE A 121 9.64 -1.40 -6.66
CA PHE A 121 10.86 -1.83 -7.36
C PHE A 121 11.52 -3.04 -6.70
N SER A 122 10.74 -3.89 -6.03
CA SER A 122 11.21 -5.04 -5.27
C SER A 122 11.14 -6.36 -6.03
N LEU A 123 10.33 -6.44 -7.12
CA LEU A 123 10.09 -7.69 -7.84
C LEU A 123 11.27 -8.08 -8.75
N SER A 124 11.79 -7.16 -9.55
CA SER A 124 12.86 -7.42 -10.53
C SER A 124 14.09 -6.55 -10.27
N SER A 125 15.26 -7.05 -10.64
CA SER A 125 16.49 -6.25 -10.68
C SER A 125 16.54 -5.28 -11.87
N ASP A 126 15.74 -5.54 -12.93
CA ASP A 126 15.52 -4.57 -14.00
C ASP A 126 14.38 -3.62 -13.64
N TRP A 127 14.73 -2.35 -13.49
CA TRP A 127 13.76 -1.32 -13.14
C TRP A 127 12.65 -1.13 -14.19
N ARG A 128 12.94 -1.44 -15.47
CA ARG A 128 11.96 -1.32 -16.55
C ARG A 128 10.83 -2.33 -16.38
N THR A 129 11.18 -3.56 -15.99
CA THR A 129 10.20 -4.60 -15.63
C THR A 129 9.28 -4.12 -14.52
N ASN A 130 9.86 -3.61 -13.42
CA ASN A 130 9.06 -3.08 -12.30
C ASN A 130 8.16 -1.90 -12.74
N ALA A 131 8.68 -0.99 -13.55
CA ALA A 131 7.93 0.18 -14.00
C ALA A 131 6.81 -0.14 -15.00
N SER A 132 6.91 -1.25 -15.73
CA SER A 132 5.97 -1.64 -16.80
C SER A 132 4.84 -2.53 -16.30
N LEU A 133 5.15 -3.51 -15.46
CA LEU A 133 4.19 -4.51 -14.97
C LEU A 133 2.89 -3.92 -14.40
N PRO A 134 2.90 -2.84 -13.61
CA PRO A 134 1.67 -2.30 -13.02
C PRO A 134 0.67 -1.74 -14.04
N TYR A 135 1.10 -1.44 -15.26
CA TYR A 135 0.21 -0.95 -16.31
C TYR A 135 -0.61 -2.05 -17.00
N PHE A 136 -0.25 -3.33 -16.84
CA PHE A 136 -1.05 -4.42 -17.41
C PHE A 136 -2.42 -4.60 -16.73
N PHE A 137 -2.53 -4.27 -15.44
CA PHE A 137 -3.79 -4.29 -14.70
C PHE A 137 -3.91 -3.06 -13.80
N PRO A 138 -4.25 -1.89 -14.30
CA PRO A 138 -4.39 -0.67 -13.52
C PRO A 138 -5.74 -0.65 -12.77
N LEU A 139 -5.97 -1.67 -11.94
CA LEU A 139 -7.28 -1.91 -11.33
C LEU A 139 -7.61 -0.93 -10.19
N ILE A 140 -6.61 -0.50 -9.43
CA ILE A 140 -6.83 0.27 -8.22
C ILE A 140 -6.71 1.77 -8.50
N SER A 141 -5.57 2.19 -9.09
CA SER A 141 -5.32 3.59 -9.42
C SER A 141 -4.29 3.70 -10.55
N SER A 142 -3.96 4.92 -10.96
CA SER A 142 -2.80 5.13 -11.83
C SER A 142 -1.54 4.62 -11.13
N PRO A 143 -0.73 3.73 -11.75
CA PRO A 143 0.54 3.27 -11.15
C PRO A 143 1.47 4.43 -10.79
N TRP A 144 1.48 5.51 -11.58
CA TRP A 144 2.27 6.70 -11.31
C TRP A 144 1.78 7.47 -10.09
N LEU A 145 0.47 7.65 -9.94
CA LEU A 145 -0.11 8.35 -8.78
C LEU A 145 0.08 7.53 -7.52
N TRP A 146 -0.18 6.23 -7.59
CA TRP A 146 -0.01 5.34 -6.45
C TRP A 146 1.44 5.26 -5.98
N TYR A 147 2.40 5.25 -6.91
CA TYR A 147 3.82 5.33 -6.58
C TYR A 147 4.15 6.58 -5.75
N HIS A 148 3.62 7.75 -6.13
CA HIS A 148 3.84 8.98 -5.36
C HIS A 148 3.06 9.00 -4.05
N GLN A 149 1.82 8.52 -4.07
CA GLN A 149 0.98 8.46 -2.88
C GLN A 149 1.56 7.46 -1.86
N HIS A 150 1.76 6.22 -2.26
CA HIS A 150 2.09 5.12 -1.37
C HIS A 150 3.60 4.95 -1.19
N THR A 151 4.34 4.68 -2.27
CA THR A 151 5.78 4.36 -2.15
C THR A 151 6.61 5.56 -1.66
N ILE A 152 6.26 6.78 -2.06
CA ILE A 152 6.97 7.99 -1.62
C ILE A 152 6.28 8.61 -0.41
N GLY A 153 4.97 8.91 -0.49
CA GLY A 153 4.28 9.68 0.52
C GLY A 153 4.03 8.89 1.81
N HIS A 154 3.32 7.76 1.71
CA HIS A 154 2.96 6.95 2.85
C HIS A 154 4.20 6.35 3.56
N HIS A 155 5.13 5.71 2.82
CA HIS A 155 6.34 5.14 3.41
C HIS A 155 7.28 6.17 4.03
N ALA A 156 7.28 7.42 3.54
CA ALA A 156 8.08 8.47 4.17
C ALA A 156 7.45 9.02 5.45
N TYR A 157 6.12 8.96 5.59
CA TYR A 157 5.37 9.63 6.66
C TYR A 157 4.25 8.77 7.25
N THR A 158 4.44 7.47 7.35
CA THR A 158 3.43 6.51 7.82
C THR A 158 2.76 6.98 9.12
N ASN A 159 1.44 7.10 9.12
CA ASN A 159 0.61 7.55 10.25
C ASN A 159 0.95 8.95 10.81
N ILE A 160 1.73 9.77 10.09
CA ILE A 160 1.94 11.16 10.50
C ILE A 160 0.79 12.02 9.98
N GLY A 161 0.04 12.59 10.90
CA GLY A 161 -1.09 13.45 10.57
C GLY A 161 -0.72 14.58 9.62
N MET A 162 -1.55 14.85 8.62
CA MET A 162 -1.37 15.87 7.58
C MET A 162 -0.16 15.66 6.65
N LYS A 163 0.59 14.55 6.80
CA LYS A 163 1.72 14.20 5.93
C LYS A 163 1.52 12.86 5.22
N ASP A 164 0.87 11.89 5.88
CA ASP A 164 0.53 10.61 5.26
C ASP A 164 -0.71 10.76 4.36
N PRO A 165 -0.58 10.52 3.04
CA PRO A 165 -1.72 10.63 2.13
C PRO A 165 -2.77 9.53 2.34
N ASP A 166 -2.38 8.35 2.87
CA ASP A 166 -3.29 7.21 3.01
C ASP A 166 -4.28 7.40 4.17
N ILE A 167 -3.91 8.17 5.21
CA ILE A 167 -4.83 8.55 6.30
C ILE A 167 -5.61 9.84 6.01
N SER A 168 -5.27 10.55 4.92
CA SER A 168 -5.91 11.82 4.54
C SER A 168 -6.98 11.63 3.45
N TYR A 169 -7.37 10.38 3.16
CA TYR A 169 -8.36 10.07 2.13
C TYR A 169 -9.79 10.33 2.62
N ILE A 170 -10.59 11.07 1.86
CA ILE A 170 -12.00 11.42 2.19
C ILE A 170 -12.27 11.88 3.64
N PRO A 171 -11.50 12.82 4.20
CA PRO A 171 -11.59 13.23 5.60
C PRO A 171 -12.95 13.83 6.01
N GLN A 172 -13.83 14.12 5.05
CA GLN A 172 -15.20 14.59 5.30
C GLN A 172 -16.13 13.46 5.78
N PHE A 173 -15.84 12.21 5.40
CA PHE A 173 -16.70 11.07 5.66
C PHE A 173 -16.07 10.05 6.61
N LYS A 174 -14.74 9.94 6.60
CA LYS A 174 -14.02 9.00 7.46
C LYS A 174 -12.83 9.68 8.14
N ARG A 175 -12.78 9.54 9.45
CA ARG A 175 -11.67 9.97 10.31
C ARG A 175 -10.76 8.78 10.54
N TYR A 176 -9.61 8.78 9.89
CA TYR A 176 -8.61 7.70 9.98
C TYR A 176 -7.59 7.94 11.09
N HIS A 177 -7.41 9.21 11.51
CA HIS A 177 -6.40 9.62 12.45
C HIS A 177 -6.91 10.78 13.33
N GLU A 178 -6.39 10.92 14.53
CA GLU A 178 -6.79 11.96 15.49
C GLU A 178 -6.53 13.37 14.98
N SER A 179 -5.50 13.58 14.15
CA SER A 179 -5.21 14.87 13.52
C SER A 179 -6.32 15.38 12.58
N ILE A 180 -7.19 14.49 12.11
CA ILE A 180 -8.36 14.87 11.31
C ILE A 180 -9.42 15.42 12.26
N GLN A 181 -9.84 16.68 12.06
CA GLN A 181 -10.88 17.31 12.85
C GLN A 181 -12.16 16.47 12.81
N TRP A 182 -12.69 16.14 14.00
CA TRP A 182 -13.94 15.38 14.12
C TRP A 182 -15.12 16.18 13.55
N LYS A 183 -16.02 15.48 12.85
CA LYS A 183 -17.27 16.01 12.30
C LYS A 183 -18.42 15.07 12.66
N LYS A 184 -19.64 15.59 12.72
CA LYS A 184 -20.84 14.79 12.99
C LYS A 184 -21.01 13.61 12.01
N THR A 185 -20.51 13.74 10.77
CA THR A 185 -20.49 12.67 9.77
C THR A 185 -19.67 11.46 10.22
N HIS A 186 -18.69 11.63 11.11
CA HIS A 186 -17.83 10.57 11.62
C HIS A 186 -18.51 9.71 12.69
N GLN A 187 -19.59 10.20 13.31
CA GLN A 187 -20.28 9.51 14.41
C GLN A 187 -20.68 8.07 14.06
N ASN A 188 -21.08 7.83 12.83
CA ASN A 188 -21.53 6.52 12.37
C ASN A 188 -20.47 5.79 11.52
N GLN A 189 -19.22 6.26 11.49
CA GLN A 189 -18.19 5.68 10.61
C GLN A 189 -17.88 4.22 10.93
N ALA A 190 -18.01 3.78 12.18
CA ALA A 190 -17.78 2.39 12.54
C ALA A 190 -18.80 1.44 11.89
N THR A 191 -20.07 1.86 11.78
CA THR A 191 -21.11 1.09 11.10
C THR A 191 -21.06 1.29 9.59
N PHE A 192 -21.01 2.54 9.14
CA PHE A 192 -20.98 2.88 7.73
C PHE A 192 -19.64 2.53 7.06
N GLY A 193 -18.53 2.55 7.81
CA GLY A 193 -17.21 2.19 7.33
C GLY A 193 -17.11 0.73 6.87
N ARG A 194 -17.80 -0.21 7.52
CA ARG A 194 -17.90 -1.59 7.05
C ARG A 194 -18.59 -1.68 5.69
N PHE A 195 -19.64 -0.90 5.51
CA PHE A 195 -20.34 -0.79 4.23
C PHE A 195 -19.47 -0.14 3.15
N LEU A 196 -18.69 0.90 3.52
CA LEU A 196 -17.72 1.53 2.61
C LEU A 196 -16.59 0.57 2.19
N MET A 197 -16.15 -0.35 3.05
CA MET A 197 -15.19 -1.38 2.66
C MET A 197 -15.70 -2.24 1.51
N ILE A 198 -16.98 -2.59 1.52
CA ILE A 198 -17.62 -3.38 0.45
C ILE A 198 -17.67 -2.58 -0.86
N TRP A 199 -17.79 -1.26 -0.80
CA TRP A 199 -18.00 -0.39 -1.96
C TRP A 199 -16.79 0.45 -2.36
N SER A 200 -15.65 0.34 -1.68
CA SER A 200 -14.50 1.22 -1.94
C SER A 200 -13.97 1.08 -3.36
N THR A 201 -13.96 -0.11 -3.96
CA THR A 201 -13.55 -0.29 -5.35
C THR A 201 -14.63 0.11 -6.36
N ALA A 202 -15.91 0.11 -5.98
CA ALA A 202 -16.95 0.71 -6.81
C ALA A 202 -16.76 2.23 -6.95
N THR A 203 -16.25 2.91 -5.90
CA THR A 203 -15.82 4.31 -6.01
C THR A 203 -14.58 4.45 -6.90
N ASN A 204 -13.71 3.44 -6.94
CA ASN A 204 -12.55 3.42 -7.84
C ASN A 204 -12.95 3.37 -9.33
N LEU A 205 -14.08 2.77 -9.66
CA LEU A 205 -14.55 2.66 -11.04
C LEU A 205 -14.93 4.01 -11.66
N GLY A 206 -15.48 4.94 -10.88
CA GLY A 206 -15.92 6.24 -11.37
C GLY A 206 -15.23 7.43 -10.72
N ILE A 207 -15.31 7.52 -9.40
CA ILE A 207 -14.82 8.70 -8.66
C ILE A 207 -13.31 8.81 -8.72
N ASN A 208 -12.57 7.71 -8.60
CA ASN A 208 -11.12 7.75 -8.64
C ASN A 208 -10.56 8.10 -10.03
N PHE A 209 -11.25 7.78 -11.11
CA PHE A 209 -10.86 8.27 -12.43
C PHE A 209 -10.91 9.81 -12.49
N ILE A 210 -11.95 10.42 -11.93
CA ILE A 210 -12.07 11.87 -11.83
C ILE A 210 -11.01 12.45 -10.87
N VAL A 211 -10.76 11.77 -9.73
CA VAL A 211 -9.73 12.15 -8.77
C VAL A 211 -8.35 12.07 -9.42
N ASP A 212 -8.05 11.02 -10.17
CA ASP A 212 -6.79 10.86 -10.89
C ASP A 212 -6.55 12.01 -11.88
N ILE A 213 -7.57 12.39 -12.65
CA ILE A 213 -7.47 13.53 -13.59
C ILE A 213 -7.25 14.84 -12.82
N LYS A 214 -8.06 15.11 -11.79
CA LYS A 214 -7.92 16.33 -10.97
C LYS A 214 -6.57 16.41 -10.30
N THR A 215 -6.08 15.28 -9.77
CA THR A 215 -4.79 15.15 -9.11
C THR A 215 -3.66 15.45 -10.10
N ASN A 216 -3.74 14.93 -11.33
CA ASN A 216 -2.80 15.26 -12.39
C ASN A 216 -2.77 16.74 -12.76
N VAL A 217 -3.93 17.38 -12.82
CA VAL A 217 -4.02 18.82 -13.13
C VAL A 217 -3.44 19.67 -11.99
N LYS A 218 -3.68 19.29 -10.75
CA LYS A 218 -3.20 20.03 -9.57
C LYS A 218 -1.78 19.70 -9.15
N HIS A 219 -1.16 18.67 -9.69
CA HIS A 219 0.14 18.14 -9.28
C HIS A 219 0.25 17.87 -7.77
N SER A 220 -0.86 17.49 -7.13
CA SER A 220 -0.93 17.25 -5.70
C SER A 220 -2.03 16.25 -5.37
N PHE A 221 -1.71 15.27 -4.53
CA PHE A 221 -2.68 14.34 -3.95
C PHE A 221 -3.17 14.90 -2.61
N ASN A 222 -4.44 15.28 -2.54
CA ASN A 222 -5.12 15.84 -1.35
C ASN A 222 -4.36 16.99 -0.66
N ASN A 223 -3.48 17.72 -1.37
CA ASN A 223 -2.57 18.74 -0.85
C ASN A 223 -1.55 18.20 0.19
N VAL A 224 -1.33 16.92 0.23
CA VAL A 224 -0.38 16.26 1.16
C VAL A 224 0.89 15.86 0.43
N VAL A 225 0.78 15.28 -0.77
CA VAL A 225 1.92 14.89 -1.59
C VAL A 225 1.91 15.66 -2.91
N GLY A 226 2.99 16.39 -3.18
CA GLY A 226 3.26 16.95 -4.49
C GLY A 226 3.93 15.94 -5.41
N TYR A 227 3.68 15.98 -6.71
CA TYR A 227 4.33 15.09 -7.66
C TYR A 227 4.60 15.74 -9.02
N ASN A 228 5.53 15.15 -9.75
CA ASN A 228 5.86 15.60 -11.08
C ASN A 228 4.71 15.31 -12.08
N LYS A 229 4.56 16.18 -13.05
CA LYS A 229 3.55 16.02 -14.10
C LYS A 229 3.66 14.63 -14.76
N LEU A 230 2.53 13.97 -14.90
CA LEU A 230 2.42 12.72 -15.65
C LEU A 230 2.73 13.00 -17.13
N SER A 231 3.62 12.22 -17.75
CA SER A 231 3.86 12.34 -19.18
C SER A 231 2.60 11.97 -19.98
N HIS A 232 2.42 12.55 -21.16
CA HIS A 232 1.28 12.27 -22.03
C HIS A 232 1.16 10.77 -22.35
N TYR A 233 2.29 10.08 -22.52
CA TYR A 233 2.32 8.64 -22.74
C TYR A 233 1.75 7.86 -21.52
N ARG A 234 2.19 8.18 -20.31
CA ARG A 234 1.69 7.53 -19.08
C ARG A 234 0.22 7.85 -18.82
N LEU A 235 -0.20 9.08 -19.12
CA LEU A 235 -1.60 9.47 -19.03
C LEU A 235 -2.46 8.67 -20.02
N ALA A 236 -2.01 8.52 -21.26
CA ALA A 236 -2.71 7.72 -22.26
C ALA A 236 -2.82 6.24 -21.83
N LEU A 237 -1.73 5.64 -21.36
CA LEU A 237 -1.76 4.26 -20.82
C LEU A 237 -2.73 4.12 -19.66
N HIS A 238 -2.74 5.09 -18.75
CA HIS A 238 -3.69 5.10 -17.63
C HIS A 238 -5.14 5.19 -18.12
N CYS A 239 -5.47 6.11 -19.02
CA CYS A 239 -6.81 6.25 -19.57
C CYS A 239 -7.27 4.98 -20.30
N ILE A 240 -6.41 4.41 -21.15
CA ILE A 240 -6.70 3.16 -21.87
C ILE A 240 -6.96 2.02 -20.86
N GLY A 241 -6.09 1.84 -19.88
CA GLY A 241 -6.24 0.82 -18.85
C GLY A 241 -7.54 0.98 -18.05
N ARG A 242 -7.90 2.22 -17.70
CA ARG A 242 -9.16 2.52 -16.98
C ARG A 242 -10.40 2.25 -17.81
N ILE A 243 -10.41 2.66 -19.07
CA ILE A 243 -11.53 2.38 -20.01
C ILE A 243 -11.67 0.87 -20.19
N PHE A 244 -10.57 0.16 -20.41
CA PHE A 244 -10.59 -1.29 -20.53
C PHE A 244 -11.12 -1.97 -19.26
N TYR A 245 -10.65 -1.53 -18.08
CA TYR A 245 -11.13 -2.05 -16.81
C TYR A 245 -12.65 -1.81 -16.59
N LEU A 246 -13.12 -0.60 -16.87
CA LEU A 246 -14.56 -0.29 -16.81
C LEU A 246 -15.35 -1.18 -17.76
N TYR A 247 -14.83 -1.39 -18.96
CA TYR A 247 -15.48 -2.25 -19.93
C TYR A 247 -15.63 -3.68 -19.41
N ILE A 248 -14.55 -4.32 -18.96
CA ILE A 248 -14.57 -5.74 -18.53
C ILE A 248 -15.30 -5.97 -17.19
N THR A 249 -15.36 -4.98 -16.30
CA THR A 249 -15.95 -5.15 -14.97
C THR A 249 -17.40 -4.67 -14.88
N VAL A 250 -17.83 -3.78 -15.77
CA VAL A 250 -19.15 -3.16 -15.71
C VAL A 250 -19.88 -3.25 -17.06
N VAL A 251 -19.32 -2.63 -18.09
CA VAL A 251 -20.04 -2.37 -19.34
C VAL A 251 -20.36 -3.67 -20.08
N TRP A 252 -19.41 -4.58 -20.16
CA TRP A 252 -19.55 -5.87 -20.81
C TRP A 252 -20.73 -6.69 -20.28
N ALA A 253 -20.95 -6.70 -18.96
CA ALA A 253 -22.01 -7.48 -18.34
C ALA A 253 -23.41 -7.07 -18.85
N PHE A 254 -23.63 -5.79 -19.14
CA PHE A 254 -24.91 -5.29 -19.67
C PHE A 254 -25.16 -5.69 -21.13
N PHE A 255 -24.11 -6.00 -21.89
CA PHE A 255 -24.27 -6.51 -23.27
C PHE A 255 -24.53 -8.01 -23.33
N VAL A 256 -24.09 -8.76 -22.33
CA VAL A 256 -24.11 -10.23 -22.35
C VAL A 256 -25.23 -10.80 -21.49
N PHE A 257 -25.63 -10.11 -20.42
CA PHE A 257 -26.61 -10.61 -19.46
C PHE A 257 -27.89 -9.77 -19.43
N PRO A 258 -29.05 -10.37 -19.05
CA PRO A 258 -30.23 -9.60 -18.66
C PRO A 258 -29.89 -8.62 -17.53
N LEU A 259 -30.50 -7.44 -17.52
CA LEU A 259 -30.21 -6.32 -16.62
C LEU A 259 -30.08 -6.73 -15.15
N LYS A 260 -31.00 -7.53 -14.63
CA LYS A 260 -30.98 -8.01 -13.25
C LYS A 260 -29.76 -8.86 -12.96
N LYS A 261 -29.40 -9.79 -13.87
CA LYS A 261 -28.19 -10.62 -13.72
C LYS A 261 -26.92 -9.76 -13.80
N ALA A 262 -26.84 -8.84 -14.76
CA ALA A 262 -25.70 -7.94 -14.92
C ALA A 262 -25.48 -7.11 -13.65
N ALA A 263 -26.52 -6.51 -13.09
CA ALA A 263 -26.43 -5.72 -11.86
C ALA A 263 -25.91 -6.55 -10.67
N ILE A 264 -26.48 -7.73 -10.42
CA ILE A 264 -26.03 -8.61 -9.33
C ILE A 264 -24.59 -9.07 -9.54
N TRP A 265 -24.23 -9.40 -10.78
CA TRP A 265 -22.89 -9.83 -11.17
C TRP A 265 -21.83 -8.76 -10.84
N ILE A 266 -22.08 -7.53 -11.27
CA ILE A 266 -21.20 -6.37 -11.03
C ILE A 266 -21.07 -6.10 -9.52
N ILE A 267 -22.21 -6.11 -8.81
CA ILE A 267 -22.24 -5.85 -7.37
C ILE A 267 -21.38 -6.87 -6.61
N ILE A 268 -21.60 -8.17 -6.82
CA ILE A 268 -20.88 -9.23 -6.09
C ILE A 268 -19.38 -9.18 -6.44
N SER A 269 -19.03 -9.10 -7.72
CA SER A 269 -17.62 -9.10 -8.15
C SER A 269 -16.85 -7.92 -7.56
N ASN A 270 -17.41 -6.70 -7.62
CA ASN A 270 -16.77 -5.52 -7.07
C ASN A 270 -16.73 -5.52 -5.53
N ALA A 271 -17.78 -6.01 -4.87
CA ALA A 271 -17.80 -6.11 -3.42
C ALA A 271 -16.72 -7.07 -2.90
N LEU A 272 -16.58 -8.24 -3.50
CA LEU A 272 -15.57 -9.23 -3.09
C LEU A 272 -14.14 -8.70 -3.31
N PHE A 273 -13.86 -8.12 -4.49
CA PHE A 273 -12.55 -7.51 -4.74
C PHE A 273 -12.27 -6.37 -3.75
N SER A 274 -13.27 -5.54 -3.48
CA SER A 274 -13.20 -4.43 -2.53
C SER A 274 -12.89 -4.89 -1.11
N CYS A 275 -13.58 -5.93 -0.64
CA CYS A 275 -13.31 -6.50 0.68
C CYS A 275 -11.87 -7.02 0.79
N CYS A 276 -11.39 -7.75 -0.22
CA CYS A 276 -10.02 -8.24 -0.24
C CYS A 276 -9.00 -7.09 -0.16
N PHE A 277 -9.20 -6.05 -0.98
CA PHE A 277 -8.35 -4.86 -0.98
C PHE A 277 -8.35 -4.15 0.37
N MET A 278 -9.54 -3.76 0.87
CA MET A 278 -9.65 -2.92 2.06
C MET A 278 -9.21 -3.63 3.34
N ILE A 279 -9.52 -4.93 3.48
CA ILE A 279 -9.08 -5.68 4.65
C ILE A 279 -7.55 -5.69 4.69
N ASN A 280 -6.90 -6.07 3.60
CA ASN A 280 -5.45 -6.23 3.58
C ASN A 280 -4.65 -4.91 3.66
N THR A 281 -5.26 -3.76 3.38
CA THR A 281 -4.58 -2.46 3.41
C THR A 281 -4.87 -1.63 4.65
N GLN A 282 -5.92 -1.94 5.41
CA GLN A 282 -6.32 -1.12 6.56
C GLN A 282 -5.88 -1.70 7.91
N ILE A 283 -5.87 -3.03 8.04
CA ILE A 283 -5.59 -3.70 9.32
C ILE A 283 -4.12 -3.64 9.75
N ASN A 284 -3.25 -3.15 8.88
CA ASN A 284 -1.80 -3.13 9.10
C ASN A 284 -1.30 -1.86 9.79
N HIS A 285 -2.02 -0.74 9.61
CA HIS A 285 -1.60 0.58 10.08
C HIS A 285 -2.61 1.29 10.96
N LEU A 286 -3.90 1.02 10.74
CA LEU A 286 -4.98 1.75 11.38
C LEU A 286 -5.56 0.94 12.55
N THR A 287 -4.75 0.77 13.58
CA THR A 287 -5.10 0.09 14.83
C THR A 287 -4.84 0.99 16.03
N THR A 288 -5.36 0.63 17.20
CA THR A 288 -5.11 1.35 18.46
C THR A 288 -3.62 1.44 18.79
N ASP A 289 -2.86 0.41 18.43
CA ASP A 289 -1.44 0.29 18.80
C ASP A 289 -0.50 1.07 17.84
N THR A 290 -0.92 1.29 16.59
CA THR A 290 -0.05 1.81 15.53
C THR A 290 -0.37 3.23 15.09
N SER A 291 -1.64 3.64 15.14
CA SER A 291 -2.11 4.86 14.49
C SER A 291 -1.52 6.14 15.09
N ASN A 292 -1.32 6.19 16.42
CA ASN A 292 -0.81 7.36 17.12
C ASN A 292 0.65 7.20 17.57
N ALA A 293 1.32 6.11 17.15
CA ALA A 293 2.72 5.86 17.46
C ALA A 293 3.63 6.77 16.61
N SER A 294 4.66 7.31 17.22
CA SER A 294 5.67 8.09 16.51
C SER A 294 7.03 7.97 17.17
N ASP A 295 8.10 8.00 16.36
CA ASP A 295 9.49 8.01 16.81
C ASP A 295 10.28 8.95 15.88
N PRO A 296 11.18 9.80 16.40
CA PRO A 296 11.99 10.69 15.58
C PRO A 296 13.02 9.94 14.72
N ASN A 297 13.39 8.70 15.09
CA ASN A 297 14.20 7.83 14.26
C ASN A 297 13.34 7.18 13.19
N PHE A 298 13.59 7.50 11.93
CA PHE A 298 12.84 7.03 10.78
C PHE A 298 12.62 5.50 10.76
N LEU A 299 13.66 4.70 11.02
CA LEU A 299 13.53 3.23 10.94
C LEU A 299 12.77 2.65 12.14
N LYS A 300 12.89 3.21 13.35
CA LYS A 300 12.05 2.82 14.49
C LYS A 300 10.62 3.21 14.27
N HIS A 301 10.37 4.38 13.69
CA HIS A 301 9.03 4.82 13.33
C HIS A 301 8.34 3.83 12.38
N GLN A 302 9.04 3.33 11.36
CA GLN A 302 8.49 2.32 10.45
C GLN A 302 8.06 1.03 11.17
N VAL A 303 8.76 0.65 12.24
CA VAL A 303 8.40 -0.52 13.05
C VAL A 303 7.13 -0.27 13.86
N ILE A 304 7.09 0.84 14.63
CA ILE A 304 6.02 1.07 15.61
C ILE A 304 4.69 1.50 14.99
N THR A 305 4.70 2.03 13.76
CA THR A 305 3.51 2.44 13.01
C THR A 305 2.94 1.36 12.12
N ALA A 306 3.50 0.16 12.18
CA ALA A 306 3.05 -0.99 11.43
C ALA A 306 2.73 -2.17 12.37
N GLN A 307 1.89 -3.10 11.89
CA GLN A 307 1.50 -4.33 12.58
C GLN A 307 1.60 -5.51 11.65
N ASN A 308 2.28 -6.57 12.09
CA ASN A 308 2.22 -7.87 11.44
C ASN A 308 1.00 -8.66 11.88
N PHE A 309 0.52 -9.60 11.05
CA PHE A 309 -0.57 -10.50 11.43
C PHE A 309 -0.42 -11.87 10.77
N GLY A 310 -0.79 -12.93 11.49
CA GLY A 310 -0.80 -14.29 10.95
C GLY A 310 0.52 -14.74 10.35
N VAL A 311 1.65 -14.36 10.93
CA VAL A 311 3.01 -14.56 10.40
C VAL A 311 3.39 -16.02 10.21
N HIS A 312 2.68 -16.94 10.90
CA HIS A 312 2.88 -18.38 10.79
C HIS A 312 1.98 -19.04 9.74
N SER A 313 1.13 -18.27 9.06
CA SER A 313 0.17 -18.80 8.08
C SER A 313 0.58 -18.49 6.65
N ALA A 314 0.94 -19.52 5.89
CA ALA A 314 1.21 -19.41 4.46
C ALA A 314 -0.01 -18.87 3.67
N ILE A 315 -1.23 -19.20 4.12
CA ILE A 315 -2.47 -18.70 3.52
C ILE A 315 -2.60 -17.20 3.75
N CYS A 316 -2.35 -16.70 4.97
CA CYS A 316 -2.34 -15.25 5.22
C CYS A 316 -1.32 -14.55 4.32
N THR A 317 -0.12 -15.11 4.18
CA THR A 317 0.94 -14.55 3.34
C THR A 317 0.53 -14.51 1.86
N LEU A 318 -0.09 -15.58 1.35
CA LEU A 318 -0.56 -15.62 -0.03
C LEU A 318 -1.68 -14.59 -0.29
N LEU A 319 -2.70 -14.57 0.58
CA LEU A 319 -3.88 -13.71 0.44
C LEU A 319 -3.56 -12.22 0.61
N SER A 320 -2.60 -11.88 1.46
CA SER A 320 -2.12 -10.52 1.67
C SER A 320 -1.01 -10.10 0.70
N GLY A 321 -0.46 -11.05 -0.10
CA GLY A 321 0.71 -10.79 -0.95
C GLY A 321 2.00 -10.55 -0.17
N GLY A 322 2.04 -10.90 1.13
CA GLY A 322 3.14 -10.63 2.04
C GLY A 322 2.96 -9.37 2.89
N LEU A 323 1.86 -8.62 2.70
CA LEU A 323 1.54 -7.45 3.55
C LEU A 323 1.22 -7.81 5.00
N ASN A 324 1.04 -9.10 5.30
CA ASN A 324 0.99 -9.57 6.69
C ASN A 324 2.33 -9.46 7.44
N PHE A 325 3.43 -9.14 6.74
CA PHE A 325 4.74 -8.77 7.29
C PHE A 325 4.97 -7.26 7.11
N GLN A 326 4.04 -6.46 7.58
CA GLN A 326 4.01 -5.02 7.31
C GLN A 326 5.20 -4.26 7.91
N ILE A 327 5.68 -4.69 9.08
CA ILE A 327 6.85 -4.09 9.73
C ILE A 327 8.09 -4.24 8.84
N GLU A 328 8.34 -5.45 8.34
CA GLU A 328 9.47 -5.73 7.46
C GLU A 328 9.31 -5.06 6.11
N HIS A 329 8.08 -4.97 5.60
CA HIS A 329 7.78 -4.25 4.36
C HIS A 329 8.11 -2.75 4.49
N HIS A 330 7.70 -2.10 5.59
CA HIS A 330 8.01 -0.70 5.82
C HIS A 330 9.49 -0.42 6.08
N LEU A 331 10.18 -1.31 6.80
CA LEU A 331 11.63 -1.21 6.99
C LEU A 331 12.41 -1.38 5.67
N LEU A 332 11.89 -2.24 4.76
CA LEU A 332 12.61 -2.76 3.61
C LEU A 332 11.74 -2.75 2.34
N PRO A 333 11.17 -1.60 1.94
CA PRO A 333 10.20 -1.55 0.86
C PRO A 333 10.75 -2.01 -0.51
N PHE A 334 12.07 -1.98 -0.69
CA PHE A 334 12.75 -2.43 -1.91
C PHE A 334 13.09 -3.93 -1.92
N VAL A 335 12.74 -4.66 -0.86
CA VAL A 335 12.95 -6.12 -0.73
C VAL A 335 11.67 -6.84 -1.16
N CYS A 336 11.81 -7.86 -2.02
CA CYS A 336 10.65 -8.65 -2.43
C CYS A 336 10.04 -9.39 -1.24
N HIS A 337 8.73 -9.43 -1.17
CA HIS A 337 7.97 -9.99 -0.05
C HIS A 337 8.29 -11.48 0.23
N VAL A 338 8.85 -12.22 -0.73
CA VAL A 338 9.30 -13.60 -0.52
C VAL A 338 10.35 -13.75 0.58
N HIS A 339 11.11 -12.68 0.87
CA HIS A 339 12.13 -12.66 1.91
C HIS A 339 11.59 -12.29 3.30
N LEU A 340 10.44 -11.62 3.37
CA LEU A 340 9.92 -11.07 4.62
C LEU A 340 9.63 -12.13 5.69
N PRO A 341 9.05 -13.31 5.37
CA PRO A 341 8.85 -14.39 6.36
C PRO A 341 10.15 -14.85 7.02
N HIS A 342 11.26 -14.80 6.30
CA HIS A 342 12.58 -15.20 6.81
C HIS A 342 13.28 -14.10 7.61
N LEU A 343 12.94 -12.85 7.35
CA LEU A 343 13.48 -11.68 8.05
C LEU A 343 12.71 -11.37 9.33
N ALA A 344 11.40 -11.58 9.35
CA ALA A 344 10.52 -11.21 10.46
C ALA A 344 10.99 -11.72 11.84
N PRO A 345 11.34 -13.00 12.05
CA PRO A 345 11.82 -13.45 13.35
C PRO A 345 13.14 -12.77 13.76
N LYS A 346 13.98 -12.41 12.80
CA LYS A 346 15.27 -11.75 13.05
C LYS A 346 15.06 -10.27 13.39
N VAL A 347 14.17 -9.58 12.67
CA VAL A 347 13.78 -8.20 12.94
C VAL A 347 13.09 -8.11 14.29
N LYS A 348 12.19 -9.04 14.62
CA LYS A 348 11.52 -9.11 15.94
C LYS A 348 12.55 -9.23 17.07
N ALA A 349 13.52 -10.14 16.95
CA ALA A 349 14.60 -10.28 17.92
C ALA A 349 15.44 -9.01 18.07
N LEU A 350 15.72 -8.31 16.97
CA LEU A 350 16.41 -7.04 16.97
C LEU A 350 15.61 -5.95 17.69
N CYS A 351 14.30 -5.87 17.40
CA CYS A 351 13.40 -4.93 18.08
C CYS A 351 13.38 -5.17 19.59
N MET A 352 13.29 -6.44 20.02
CA MET A 352 13.36 -6.79 21.45
C MET A 352 14.68 -6.39 22.09
N LYS A 353 15.82 -6.62 21.42
CA LYS A 353 17.15 -6.20 21.89
C LYS A 353 17.22 -4.69 22.16
N HIS A 354 16.64 -3.90 21.27
CA HIS A 354 16.68 -2.43 21.32
C HIS A 354 15.44 -1.80 21.97
N LYS A 355 14.54 -2.60 22.55
CA LYS A 355 13.29 -2.16 23.19
C LYS A 355 12.39 -1.32 22.26
N VAL A 356 12.40 -1.65 20.98
CA VAL A 356 11.47 -1.08 19.98
C VAL A 356 10.19 -1.91 20.00
N PRO A 357 9.01 -1.32 20.22
CA PRO A 357 7.75 -2.04 20.15
C PRO A 357 7.55 -2.74 18.79
N TYR A 358 7.17 -4.01 18.82
CA TYR A 358 6.93 -4.81 17.64
C TYR A 358 5.51 -5.36 17.69
N ASN A 359 4.60 -4.75 16.91
CA ASN A 359 3.17 -5.03 16.95
C ASN A 359 2.82 -6.26 16.12
N GLU A 360 2.12 -7.22 16.71
CA GLU A 360 1.73 -8.45 16.05
C GLU A 360 0.32 -8.86 16.45
N ALA A 361 -0.49 -9.27 15.48
CA ALA A 361 -1.79 -9.85 15.67
C ALA A 361 -1.76 -11.35 15.30
N GLU A 362 -2.59 -12.17 15.96
CA GLU A 362 -2.62 -13.61 15.72
C GLU A 362 -3.01 -13.97 14.27
N GLY A 363 -3.90 -13.20 13.67
CA GLY A 363 -4.37 -13.40 12.30
C GLY A 363 -5.36 -12.33 11.87
N TYR A 364 -6.05 -12.60 10.76
CA TYR A 364 -7.02 -11.65 10.19
C TYR A 364 -8.10 -11.19 11.18
N LYS A 365 -8.62 -12.11 11.99
CA LYS A 365 -9.68 -11.78 12.94
C LYS A 365 -9.20 -10.78 13.98
N ASP A 366 -8.08 -11.06 14.66
CA ASP A 366 -7.50 -10.20 15.68
C ASP A 366 -7.10 -8.83 15.11
N ALA A 367 -6.40 -8.83 13.96
CA ALA A 367 -6.02 -7.59 13.29
C ALA A 367 -7.23 -6.73 12.88
N PHE A 368 -8.32 -7.38 12.40
CA PHE A 368 -9.54 -6.70 12.04
C PHE A 368 -10.28 -6.15 13.28
N GLU A 369 -10.32 -6.88 14.39
CA GLU A 369 -10.91 -6.42 15.63
C GLU A 369 -10.20 -5.18 16.18
N LYS A 370 -8.86 -5.15 16.18
CA LYS A 370 -8.05 -3.98 16.55
C LYS A 370 -8.33 -2.78 15.64
N HIS A 371 -8.38 -2.99 14.32
CA HIS A 371 -8.75 -1.94 13.37
C HIS A 371 -10.18 -1.42 13.61
N PHE A 372 -11.12 -2.32 13.88
CA PHE A 372 -12.50 -1.95 14.15
C PHE A 372 -12.64 -1.14 15.43
N GLN A 373 -11.99 -1.55 16.52
CA GLN A 373 -11.95 -0.80 17.79
C GLN A 373 -11.41 0.62 17.57
N HIS A 374 -10.29 0.75 16.85
CA HIS A 374 -9.74 2.06 16.48
C HIS A 374 -10.74 2.92 15.71
N THR A 375 -11.46 2.34 14.75
CA THR A 375 -12.51 3.04 14.00
C THR A 375 -13.67 3.50 14.89
N VAL A 376 -14.05 2.70 15.90
CA VAL A 376 -15.06 3.06 16.91
C VAL A 376 -14.58 4.22 17.79
N GLU A 377 -13.33 4.19 18.23
CA GLU A 377 -12.75 5.28 19.04
C GLU A 377 -12.74 6.60 18.28
N LEU A 378 -12.31 6.58 17.02
CA LEU A 378 -12.29 7.76 16.17
C LEU A 378 -13.69 8.29 15.78
N SER A 379 -14.74 7.48 15.93
CA SER A 379 -16.13 7.92 15.70
C SER A 379 -16.65 8.84 16.80
N LYS A 380 -16.07 8.75 17.98
CA LYS A 380 -16.48 9.55 19.13
C LYS A 380 -15.99 10.99 19.00
N PRO A 381 -16.77 11.99 19.43
CA PRO A 381 -16.26 13.35 19.53
C PRO A 381 -15.07 13.38 20.50
N PRO A 382 -14.06 14.22 20.25
CA PRO A 382 -12.97 14.41 21.20
C PRO A 382 -13.58 14.81 22.55
N HIS A 383 -13.15 14.15 23.62
CA HIS A 383 -13.49 14.64 24.96
C HIS A 383 -12.90 16.05 25.08
N HIS A 384 -13.75 17.05 25.33
CA HIS A 384 -13.26 18.33 25.78
C HIS A 384 -12.49 18.04 27.09
N LYS A 385 -11.16 18.14 27.04
CA LYS A 385 -10.41 18.31 28.29
C LYS A 385 -10.92 19.61 28.86
N GLU A 386 -11.75 19.52 29.87
CA GLU A 386 -12.04 20.67 30.70
C GLU A 386 -10.69 21.17 31.20
N ASN A 387 -10.33 22.39 30.78
CA ASN A 387 -9.16 23.10 31.24
C ASN A 387 -9.37 23.61 32.63
#